data_4da888c1e1e90a22463cd3b2e1f63af2
#
_entry.id   4da888c1e1e90a22463cd3b2e1f63af2
#
_cell.length_a   1.000
_cell.length_b   1.000
_cell.length_c   1.000
_cell.angle_alpha   90.00
_cell.angle_beta   90.00
_cell.angle_gamma   90.00
#
_symmetry.space_group_name_H-M   'P 1'
#
loop_
_entity.id
_entity.type
_entity.pdbx_description
1 polymer ?
#
loop_
_entity_poly.entity_id
_entity_poly.type
_entity_poly.pdbx_seq_one_letter_code
_entity_poly.pdbx_strand_id
1 'polypeptide(L)'
;MKRKSDQKKLQSFVLYFFIFVGGLAFGVTACLYLRDISFYLRLYQFSVHTPPPAAQNVSVSSSVIIPSSSSTPHLAIDSREESKTTPSSLVSPPAEAEEGGAGDSRRRRREKGQNCTVCHGMDDEELLRRASMVPRVNASPPPYFRRPVAKVAFMFLTRGALPLAPLWELFFKGHEGFYSVYVHNLPNYNHTDPLDSVFHGRRIPSKDVGWGLPSMIEAERRLVANALLDSANHRFVLLSESCIPLFNFTTVYNYLLNSAHTFVELYDLPGPVGRGRYSPRMRPKIWPAQWRKGSQWFEMDRKLAVEVVSDRAYFPAFQRHCTGICYGDEHYLPTFVHVTGFGRRNSNRTLTWTDWSRGGPHPSSFSGKDVTPRLLEGMRNGTRCVYNGRETSYCYMFARKFESNALGSLLRAAPRVMQF
;
A
#
# COMPACT_ATOMS: atom_id res chain seq x y z
N MET A 1 2.07 -21.47 -77.87
CA MET A 1 3.26 -20.90 -77.22
C MET A 1 2.96 -19.72 -76.27
N LYS A 2 2.07 -18.79 -76.61
CA LYS A 2 1.74 -17.61 -75.78
C LYS A 2 1.24 -17.94 -74.35
N ARG A 3 0.36 -18.92 -74.14
CA ARG A 3 -0.25 -19.28 -72.88
C ARG A 3 0.76 -19.77 -71.82
N LYS A 4 1.87 -20.46 -72.20
CA LYS A 4 2.94 -20.89 -71.32
C LYS A 4 3.85 -19.73 -70.81
N SER A 5 4.02 -18.68 -71.67
CA SER A 5 4.79 -17.49 -71.32
C SER A 5 4.07 -16.64 -70.28
N ASP A 6 2.74 -16.47 -70.45
CA ASP A 6 1.93 -15.65 -69.54
C ASP A 6 1.81 -16.33 -68.14
N GLN A 7 1.75 -17.67 -68.10
CA GLN A 7 1.75 -18.42 -66.85
C GLN A 7 3.05 -18.28 -66.07
N LYS A 8 4.22 -18.30 -66.79
CA LYS A 8 5.51 -18.06 -66.12
C LYS A 8 5.65 -16.64 -65.59
N LYS A 9 5.16 -15.63 -66.33
CA LYS A 9 5.15 -14.23 -65.88
C LYS A 9 4.28 -14.05 -64.64
N LEU A 10 3.09 -14.67 -64.58
CA LEU A 10 2.21 -14.64 -63.43
C LEU A 10 2.85 -15.30 -62.19
N GLN A 11 3.50 -16.46 -62.36
CA GLN A 11 4.20 -17.14 -61.27
C GLN A 11 5.36 -16.29 -60.70
N SER A 12 6.15 -15.65 -61.61
CA SER A 12 7.20 -14.74 -61.15
C SER A 12 6.64 -13.53 -60.42
N PHE A 13 5.55 -12.94 -60.88
CA PHE A 13 4.89 -11.82 -60.21
C PHE A 13 4.39 -12.19 -58.84
N VAL A 14 3.73 -13.35 -58.69
CA VAL A 14 3.28 -13.87 -57.39
C VAL A 14 4.44 -14.11 -56.44
N LEU A 15 5.54 -14.67 -56.92
CA LEU A 15 6.75 -14.90 -56.11
C LEU A 15 7.33 -13.58 -55.59
N TYR A 16 7.50 -12.58 -56.49
CA TYR A 16 8.00 -11.26 -56.09
C TYR A 16 7.06 -10.54 -55.10
N PHE A 17 5.75 -10.69 -55.27
CA PHE A 17 4.76 -10.14 -54.36
C PHE A 17 4.91 -10.72 -52.92
N PHE A 18 5.07 -12.04 -52.82
CA PHE A 18 5.28 -12.68 -51.50
C PHE A 18 6.63 -12.30 -50.86
N ILE A 19 7.69 -12.16 -51.63
CA ILE A 19 9.00 -11.69 -51.17
C ILE A 19 8.86 -10.25 -50.66
N PHE A 20 8.16 -9.38 -51.38
CA PHE A 20 7.93 -7.99 -50.99
C PHE A 20 7.12 -7.89 -49.68
N VAL A 21 6.00 -8.62 -49.60
CA VAL A 21 5.14 -8.63 -48.40
C VAL A 21 5.89 -9.19 -47.20
N GLY A 22 6.66 -10.28 -47.38
CA GLY A 22 7.49 -10.86 -46.33
C GLY A 22 8.59 -9.89 -45.84
N GLY A 23 9.26 -9.21 -46.78
CA GLY A 23 10.25 -8.18 -46.46
C GLY A 23 9.66 -6.98 -45.72
N LEU A 24 8.47 -6.54 -46.13
CA LEU A 24 7.75 -5.46 -45.45
C LEU A 24 7.34 -5.85 -44.00
N ALA A 25 6.79 -7.05 -43.84
CA ALA A 25 6.42 -7.57 -42.51
C ALA A 25 7.64 -7.70 -41.60
N PHE A 26 8.73 -8.24 -42.11
CA PHE A 26 9.99 -8.34 -41.35
C PHE A 26 10.55 -6.95 -40.98
N GLY A 27 10.56 -6.01 -41.95
CA GLY A 27 11.03 -4.64 -41.71
C GLY A 27 10.21 -3.90 -40.64
N VAL A 28 8.88 -4.03 -40.68
CA VAL A 28 7.99 -3.45 -39.65
C VAL A 28 8.27 -4.07 -38.27
N THR A 29 8.38 -5.40 -38.22
CA THR A 29 8.65 -6.10 -36.95
C THR A 29 10.02 -5.71 -36.37
N ALA A 30 11.05 -5.66 -37.22
CA ALA A 30 12.40 -5.24 -36.79
C ALA A 30 12.42 -3.77 -36.34
N CYS A 31 11.71 -2.87 -37.05
CA CYS A 31 11.61 -1.47 -36.68
C CYS A 31 10.90 -1.28 -35.31
N LEU A 32 9.84 -2.04 -35.05
CA LEU A 32 9.16 -2.02 -33.75
C LEU A 32 10.08 -2.54 -32.64
N TYR A 33 10.81 -3.62 -32.89
CA TYR A 33 11.74 -4.19 -31.93
C TYR A 33 12.92 -3.26 -31.62
N LEU A 34 13.52 -2.62 -32.63
CA LEU A 34 14.59 -1.64 -32.45
C LEU A 34 14.12 -0.36 -31.75
N ARG A 35 12.87 0.05 -31.97
CA ARG A 35 12.26 1.18 -31.25
C ARG A 35 12.12 0.87 -29.75
N ASP A 36 11.74 -0.33 -29.39
CA ASP A 36 11.66 -0.74 -27.98
C ASP A 36 13.04 -0.80 -27.34
N ILE A 37 14.05 -1.33 -28.01
CA ILE A 37 15.45 -1.32 -27.53
C ILE A 37 15.98 0.11 -27.36
N SER A 38 15.71 1.01 -28.32
CA SER A 38 16.13 2.42 -28.21
C SER A 38 15.46 3.14 -27.04
N PHE A 39 14.23 2.78 -26.73
CA PHE A 39 13.52 3.30 -25.55
C PHE A 39 14.16 2.81 -24.23
N TYR A 40 14.53 1.53 -24.15
CA TYR A 40 15.24 0.98 -22.99
C TYR A 40 16.64 1.62 -22.82
N LEU A 41 17.39 1.84 -23.90
CA LEU A 41 18.69 2.49 -23.86
C LEU A 41 18.61 3.96 -23.42
N ARG A 42 17.58 4.70 -23.81
CA ARG A 42 17.37 6.08 -23.36
C ARG A 42 17.01 6.15 -21.88
N LEU A 43 16.20 5.23 -21.37
CA LEU A 43 15.92 5.11 -19.93
C LEU A 43 17.20 4.81 -19.14
N TYR A 44 18.11 4.01 -19.70
CA TYR A 44 19.40 3.69 -19.07
C TYR A 44 20.34 4.90 -19.02
N GLN A 45 20.37 5.75 -20.03
CA GLN A 45 21.19 6.96 -20.08
C GLN A 45 20.75 8.04 -19.08
N PHE A 46 19.46 8.11 -18.74
CA PHE A 46 18.99 9.02 -17.67
C PHE A 46 19.35 8.53 -16.25
N SER A 47 19.70 7.26 -16.08
CA SER A 47 20.09 6.70 -14.77
C SER A 47 21.60 6.79 -14.47
N VAL A 48 22.45 7.18 -15.43
CA VAL A 48 23.93 7.10 -15.30
C VAL A 48 24.60 8.46 -15.14
N HIS A 49 23.90 9.58 -15.24
CA HIS A 49 24.51 10.91 -15.10
C HIS A 49 24.14 11.60 -13.78
N THR A 50 24.73 11.11 -12.67
CA THR A 50 25.09 11.93 -11.51
C THR A 50 26.55 11.68 -11.19
N PRO A 51 27.45 12.68 -11.31
CA PRO A 51 28.84 12.51 -10.90
C PRO A 51 28.92 12.41 -9.37
N PRO A 52 29.86 11.63 -8.81
CA PRO A 52 30.06 11.55 -7.38
C PRO A 52 30.61 12.90 -6.86
N PRO A 53 30.22 13.36 -5.66
CA PRO A 53 30.79 14.56 -5.06
C PRO A 53 32.26 14.33 -4.71
N ALA A 54 33.10 15.30 -5.07
CA ALA A 54 34.52 15.32 -4.77
C ALA A 54 34.78 15.28 -3.26
N ALA A 55 35.65 14.37 -2.83
CA ALA A 55 36.11 14.27 -1.46
C ALA A 55 36.96 15.49 -1.11
N GLN A 56 36.48 16.31 -0.20
CA GLN A 56 37.29 17.32 0.47
C GLN A 56 37.96 16.69 1.70
N ASN A 57 39.29 16.63 1.68
CA ASN A 57 40.12 16.28 2.81
C ASN A 57 40.01 17.37 3.89
N VAL A 58 39.46 17.00 5.05
CA VAL A 58 39.58 17.80 6.27
C VAL A 58 40.45 17.03 7.25
N SER A 59 41.64 17.55 7.48
CA SER A 59 42.57 17.11 8.51
C SER A 59 42.01 17.51 9.89
N VAL A 60 41.85 16.53 10.77
CA VAL A 60 41.50 16.76 12.18
C VAL A 60 42.71 16.42 13.05
N SER A 61 43.18 17.44 13.73
CA SER A 61 44.19 17.34 14.80
C SER A 61 43.58 16.78 16.06
N SER A 62 44.29 15.81 16.64
CA SER A 62 43.97 15.14 17.89
C SER A 62 44.25 16.05 19.11
N SER A 63 43.40 16.04 20.11
CA SER A 63 43.78 16.28 21.50
C SER A 63 42.97 15.42 22.43
N VAL A 64 43.72 14.58 23.13
CA VAL A 64 43.33 13.65 24.19
C VAL A 64 43.18 14.39 25.50
N ILE A 65 42.11 14.16 26.25
CA ILE A 65 42.09 14.32 27.73
C ILE A 65 41.18 13.21 28.31
N ILE A 66 41.81 12.35 29.13
CA ILE A 66 41.18 11.47 30.14
C ILE A 66 41.33 12.15 31.47
N PRO A 67 40.40 12.06 32.42
CA PRO A 67 40.72 11.35 33.62
C PRO A 67 39.62 10.38 34.18
N SER A 68 40.17 9.44 34.89
CA SER A 68 39.66 8.26 35.53
C SER A 68 39.06 8.48 36.94
N SER A 69 38.49 7.37 37.41
CA SER A 69 38.28 6.85 38.77
C SER A 69 36.93 7.09 39.42
N SER A 70 36.25 6.06 39.71
CA SER A 70 36.13 5.09 40.82
C SER A 70 34.91 5.44 41.65
N SER A 71 34.04 4.53 42.06
CA SER A 71 34.10 3.38 42.93
C SER A 71 32.69 2.79 43.13
N THR A 72 32.62 1.49 43.18
CA THR A 72 31.54 0.68 43.79
C THR A 72 31.57 0.79 45.32
N PRO A 73 30.49 0.41 46.04
CA PRO A 73 30.47 -0.92 46.59
C PRO A 73 29.12 -1.65 46.64
N HIS A 74 29.28 -2.98 46.74
CA HIS A 74 28.36 -4.03 47.10
C HIS A 74 27.53 -3.81 48.37
N LEU A 75 26.36 -4.46 48.40
CA LEU A 75 25.96 -5.35 49.53
C LEU A 75 24.80 -6.26 49.09
N ALA A 76 25.01 -7.54 49.39
CA ALA A 76 24.09 -8.67 49.20
C ALA A 76 23.34 -8.98 50.51
N ILE A 77 22.56 -10.08 50.47
CA ILE A 77 21.93 -10.86 51.58
C ILE A 77 20.42 -10.70 51.64
N ASP A 78 19.56 -11.67 51.74
CA ASP A 78 19.57 -13.14 51.72
C ASP A 78 18.11 -13.63 51.79
N SER A 79 17.86 -14.73 51.16
CA SER A 79 17.00 -15.91 51.37
C SER A 79 15.78 -15.95 52.31
N ARG A 80 14.89 -16.84 51.89
CA ARG A 80 14.02 -17.84 52.57
C ARG A 80 12.54 -17.59 52.57
N GLU A 81 11.85 -18.45 51.89
CA GLU A 81 11.32 -19.81 52.10
C GLU A 81 9.86 -19.89 52.63
N GLU A 82 9.08 -20.69 51.88
CA GLU A 82 8.04 -21.67 52.30
C GLU A 82 6.74 -21.14 52.95
N SER A 83 5.54 -21.65 52.65
CA SER A 83 5.06 -23.01 52.40
C SER A 83 3.55 -23.03 52.18
N LYS A 84 3.11 -23.96 51.33
CA LYS A 84 1.91 -24.84 51.35
C LYS A 84 0.68 -24.48 52.21
N THR A 85 -0.53 -24.56 51.59
CA THR A 85 -1.50 -25.69 51.81
C THR A 85 -2.80 -25.49 51.04
N THR A 86 -3.21 -26.52 50.32
CA THR A 86 -4.61 -26.91 49.97
C THR A 86 -5.16 -27.75 51.12
N PRO A 87 -6.47 -28.02 51.29
CA PRO A 87 -7.34 -28.66 50.32
C PRO A 87 -8.90 -28.42 50.46
N SER A 88 -9.60 -28.82 49.38
CA SER A 88 -10.80 -29.68 49.32
C SER A 88 -12.13 -29.28 49.98
N SER A 89 -13.25 -29.22 49.23
CA SER A 89 -14.15 -30.33 48.98
C SER A 89 -15.52 -29.86 48.47
N LEU A 90 -15.99 -30.51 47.39
CA LEU A 90 -17.28 -31.15 47.12
C LEU A 90 -18.59 -30.47 47.58
N VAL A 91 -19.48 -30.21 46.60
CA VAL A 91 -20.84 -30.80 46.51
C VAL A 91 -21.49 -30.45 45.15
N SER A 92 -21.98 -31.46 44.40
CA SER A 92 -23.02 -31.41 43.35
C SER A 92 -24.11 -32.40 43.79
N PRO A 93 -25.29 -32.53 43.18
CA PRO A 93 -26.09 -31.81 42.17
C PRO A 93 -27.54 -31.58 42.67
N PRO A 94 -28.61 -31.34 41.90
CA PRO A 94 -29.12 -32.21 40.85
C PRO A 94 -29.60 -31.54 39.54
N ALA A 95 -29.87 -32.40 38.56
CA ALA A 95 -30.38 -32.14 37.23
C ALA A 95 -31.88 -31.83 37.21
N GLU A 96 -32.29 -31.01 36.22
CA GLU A 96 -33.60 -31.19 35.53
C GLU A 96 -33.63 -30.51 34.15
N ALA A 97 -34.07 -31.34 33.18
CA ALA A 97 -34.93 -31.14 32.02
C ALA A 97 -34.48 -30.22 30.85
N GLU A 98 -34.42 -30.87 29.72
CA GLU A 98 -34.39 -30.38 28.33
C GLU A 98 -35.55 -29.46 27.99
N GLU A 99 -35.23 -28.28 27.35
CA GLU A 99 -36.14 -27.69 26.38
C GLU A 99 -35.34 -27.09 25.21
N GLY A 100 -35.87 -27.34 23.99
CA GLY A 100 -35.25 -27.33 22.70
C GLY A 100 -34.71 -26.07 22.11
N GLY A 101 -33.63 -26.20 21.50
CA GLY A 101 -33.21 -25.93 20.11
C GLY A 101 -33.54 -24.63 19.39
N ALA A 102 -33.43 -23.41 20.01
CA ALA A 102 -33.42 -22.18 19.25
C ALA A 102 -32.33 -21.17 19.72
N GLY A 103 -31.58 -21.50 20.76
CA GLY A 103 -30.56 -20.63 21.38
C GLY A 103 -29.15 -20.75 20.77
N ASP A 104 -28.81 -21.86 20.13
CA ASP A 104 -27.44 -22.20 19.78
C ASP A 104 -26.93 -21.45 18.53
N SER A 105 -27.78 -21.15 17.56
CA SER A 105 -27.37 -20.37 16.37
C SER A 105 -27.16 -18.87 16.68
N ARG A 106 -27.93 -18.32 17.63
CA ARG A 106 -27.73 -16.93 18.09
C ARG A 106 -26.52 -16.79 19.01
N ARG A 107 -26.22 -17.81 19.83
CA ARG A 107 -25.05 -17.84 20.71
C ARG A 107 -23.76 -18.01 19.93
N ARG A 108 -23.69 -18.91 18.93
CA ARG A 108 -22.55 -19.06 18.01
C ARG A 108 -22.32 -17.83 17.14
N ARG A 109 -23.38 -17.08 16.78
CA ARG A 109 -23.29 -15.80 16.06
C ARG A 109 -22.77 -14.68 16.96
N ARG A 110 -23.05 -14.74 18.27
CA ARG A 110 -22.57 -13.79 19.28
C ARG A 110 -21.10 -14.05 19.68
N GLU A 111 -20.67 -15.30 19.76
CA GLU A 111 -19.29 -15.69 20.05
C GLU A 111 -18.34 -15.40 18.87
N LYS A 112 -18.80 -15.53 17.61
CA LYS A 112 -18.02 -15.05 16.43
C LYS A 112 -17.92 -13.54 16.34
N GLY A 113 -18.80 -12.77 16.98
CA GLY A 113 -18.80 -11.30 16.97
C GLY A 113 -17.97 -10.66 18.07
N GLN A 114 -17.54 -11.39 19.10
CA GLN A 114 -16.88 -10.81 20.28
C GLN A 114 -15.41 -10.42 20.06
N ASN A 115 -14.74 -10.93 19.01
CA ASN A 115 -13.33 -10.68 18.72
C ASN A 115 -13.07 -9.78 17.50
N CYS A 116 -14.09 -9.17 16.92
CA CYS A 116 -13.94 -8.32 15.74
C CYS A 116 -14.38 -6.90 16.05
N THR A 117 -13.44 -5.96 16.01
CA THR A 117 -13.69 -4.54 16.31
C THR A 117 -14.18 -3.72 15.12
N VAL A 118 -14.00 -4.22 13.90
CA VAL A 118 -14.36 -3.55 12.63
C VAL A 118 -15.36 -4.34 11.78
N CYS A 119 -15.90 -5.46 12.31
CA CYS A 119 -16.88 -6.27 11.60
C CYS A 119 -18.28 -5.64 11.63
N HIS A 120 -18.99 -5.81 10.54
CA HIS A 120 -20.39 -5.41 10.38
C HIS A 120 -21.12 -6.35 9.42
N GLY A 121 -22.43 -6.31 9.44
CA GLY A 121 -23.28 -7.11 8.52
C GLY A 121 -23.71 -6.37 7.25
N MET A 122 -23.11 -5.20 6.94
CA MET A 122 -23.43 -4.44 5.74
C MET A 122 -22.86 -5.13 4.50
N ASP A 123 -23.59 -5.13 3.41
CA ASP A 123 -23.04 -5.38 2.08
C ASP A 123 -22.26 -4.15 1.58
N ASP A 124 -21.63 -4.29 0.40
CA ASP A 124 -20.81 -3.20 -0.15
C ASP A 124 -21.63 -1.95 -0.49
N GLU A 125 -22.88 -2.12 -0.94
CA GLU A 125 -23.74 -0.98 -1.31
C GLU A 125 -24.09 -0.16 -0.08
N GLU A 126 -24.54 -0.81 0.99
CA GLU A 126 -24.87 -0.15 2.25
C GLU A 126 -23.62 0.44 2.92
N LEU A 127 -22.49 -0.28 2.90
CA LEU A 127 -21.22 0.24 3.41
C LEU A 127 -20.79 1.53 2.70
N LEU A 128 -20.75 1.50 1.35
CA LEU A 128 -20.37 2.66 0.55
C LEU A 128 -21.36 3.81 0.70
N ARG A 129 -22.66 3.49 0.79
CA ARG A 129 -23.71 4.49 1.05
C ARG A 129 -23.48 5.20 2.38
N ARG A 130 -23.27 4.46 3.47
CA ARG A 130 -23.00 5.05 4.80
C ARG A 130 -21.70 5.86 4.79
N ALA A 131 -20.65 5.31 4.24
CA ALA A 131 -19.36 5.99 4.14
C ALA A 131 -19.42 7.27 3.29
N SER A 132 -20.29 7.34 2.28
CA SER A 132 -20.48 8.53 1.45
C SER A 132 -21.22 9.67 2.17
N MET A 133 -21.99 9.34 3.21
CA MET A 133 -22.78 10.31 3.98
C MET A 133 -22.03 10.92 5.16
N VAL A 134 -20.80 10.44 5.45
CA VAL A 134 -20.01 11.00 6.56
C VAL A 134 -19.53 12.41 6.25
N PRO A 135 -19.32 13.26 7.26
CA PRO A 135 -18.80 14.61 7.05
C PRO A 135 -17.45 14.60 6.33
N ARG A 136 -17.31 15.40 5.28
CA ARG A 136 -16.05 15.63 4.54
C ARG A 136 -15.02 16.42 5.34
N VAL A 137 -15.51 17.26 6.22
CA VAL A 137 -14.72 18.04 7.17
C VAL A 137 -15.31 17.75 8.54
N ASN A 138 -14.47 17.53 9.53
CA ASN A 138 -14.98 17.36 10.88
C ASN A 138 -15.72 18.64 11.27
N ALA A 139 -17.04 18.53 11.46
CA ALA A 139 -17.81 19.58 12.06
C ALA A 139 -17.15 19.96 13.40
N SER A 140 -16.95 21.25 13.64
CA SER A 140 -16.48 21.69 14.94
C SER A 140 -17.49 21.18 15.98
N PRO A 141 -17.08 20.33 16.93
CA PRO A 141 -17.98 19.89 17.98
C PRO A 141 -18.50 21.12 18.74
N PRO A 142 -19.69 21.06 19.32
CA PRO A 142 -20.15 22.08 20.23
C PRO A 142 -19.07 22.41 21.27
N PRO A 143 -18.97 23.65 21.76
CA PRO A 143 -17.86 24.13 22.58
C PRO A 143 -17.59 23.32 23.86
N TYR A 144 -18.52 22.50 24.29
CA TYR A 144 -18.40 21.64 25.48
C TYR A 144 -17.88 20.23 25.21
N PHE A 145 -17.69 19.82 23.94
CA PHE A 145 -17.17 18.51 23.60
C PHE A 145 -15.71 18.60 23.20
N ARG A 146 -14.85 17.81 23.84
CA ARG A 146 -13.45 17.64 23.39
C ARG A 146 -13.44 17.11 21.96
N ARG A 147 -12.71 17.75 21.07
CA ARG A 147 -12.48 17.21 19.72
C ARG A 147 -11.83 15.83 19.85
N PRO A 148 -12.34 14.81 19.18
CA PRO A 148 -11.64 13.53 19.13
C PRO A 148 -10.26 13.75 18.53
N VAL A 149 -9.26 13.03 19.05
CA VAL A 149 -7.90 13.06 18.52
C VAL A 149 -7.95 12.58 17.07
N ALA A 150 -7.35 13.34 16.18
CA ALA A 150 -7.27 12.98 14.78
C ALA A 150 -6.43 11.70 14.61
N LYS A 151 -6.91 10.74 13.81
CA LYS A 151 -6.25 9.46 13.56
C LYS A 151 -5.78 9.34 12.12
N VAL A 152 -4.74 8.53 11.95
CA VAL A 152 -4.35 7.98 10.66
C VAL A 152 -4.89 6.56 10.53
N ALA A 153 -5.65 6.27 9.47
CA ALA A 153 -6.11 4.93 9.13
C ALA A 153 -5.05 4.22 8.29
N PHE A 154 -4.46 3.18 8.84
CA PHE A 154 -3.53 2.27 8.13
C PHE A 154 -4.33 1.10 7.57
N MET A 155 -4.42 1.02 6.25
CA MET A 155 -5.26 0.07 5.53
C MET A 155 -4.36 -0.95 4.82
N PHE A 156 -4.42 -2.20 5.25
CA PHE A 156 -3.59 -3.29 4.73
C PHE A 156 -4.40 -4.13 3.75
N LEU A 157 -3.99 -4.15 2.49
CA LEU A 157 -4.50 -5.04 1.45
C LEU A 157 -3.54 -6.22 1.31
N THR A 158 -3.98 -7.42 1.72
CA THR A 158 -3.13 -8.60 1.84
C THR A 158 -3.77 -9.84 1.21
N ARG A 159 -2.95 -10.83 0.86
CA ARG A 159 -3.45 -12.14 0.44
C ARG A 159 -3.71 -13.08 1.62
N GLY A 160 -3.00 -12.89 2.72
CA GLY A 160 -3.03 -13.76 3.88
C GLY A 160 -2.35 -13.13 5.09
N ALA A 161 -1.40 -13.84 5.71
CA ALA A 161 -0.65 -13.37 6.87
C ALA A 161 0.05 -12.02 6.63
N LEU A 162 0.26 -11.30 7.71
CA LEU A 162 1.12 -10.12 7.77
C LEU A 162 2.49 -10.53 8.36
N PRO A 163 3.43 -11.05 7.54
CA PRO A 163 4.68 -11.59 8.05
C PRO A 163 5.58 -10.55 8.72
N LEU A 164 5.35 -9.26 8.42
CA LEU A 164 6.05 -8.13 9.02
C LEU A 164 5.27 -7.48 10.18
N ALA A 165 4.19 -8.14 10.68
CA ALA A 165 3.39 -7.64 11.80
C ALA A 165 4.23 -7.24 13.03
N PRO A 166 5.25 -8.02 13.49
CA PRO A 166 6.05 -7.62 14.65
C PRO A 166 6.78 -6.28 14.46
N LEU A 167 7.18 -5.91 13.24
CA LEU A 167 7.76 -4.60 12.97
C LEU A 167 6.72 -3.49 13.08
N TRP A 168 5.50 -3.72 12.60
CA TRP A 168 4.39 -2.78 12.71
C TRP A 168 3.90 -2.63 14.17
N GLU A 169 3.95 -3.70 14.96
CA GLU A 169 3.63 -3.65 16.39
C GLU A 169 4.60 -2.75 17.15
N LEU A 170 5.91 -2.82 16.86
CA LEU A 170 6.88 -1.87 17.40
C LEU A 170 6.58 -0.43 16.96
N PHE A 171 6.24 -0.23 15.68
CA PHE A 171 5.91 1.08 15.14
C PHE A 171 4.69 1.71 15.82
N PHE A 172 3.66 0.92 16.15
CA PHE A 172 2.42 1.41 16.77
C PHE A 172 2.48 1.51 18.30
N LYS A 173 3.43 0.84 18.93
CA LYS A 173 3.52 0.72 20.40
C LYS A 173 3.58 2.10 21.07
N GLY A 174 2.68 2.32 22.04
CA GLY A 174 2.58 3.56 22.82
C GLY A 174 1.91 4.72 22.07
N HIS A 175 1.27 4.44 20.92
CA HIS A 175 0.56 5.45 20.13
C HIS A 175 -0.93 5.14 19.98
N GLU A 176 -1.50 4.38 20.90
CA GLU A 176 -2.92 4.01 20.92
C GLU A 176 -3.79 5.28 20.94
N GLY A 177 -4.85 5.27 20.14
CA GLY A 177 -5.74 6.44 19.98
C GLY A 177 -5.35 7.43 18.88
N PHE A 178 -4.13 7.34 18.30
CA PHE A 178 -3.68 8.19 17.20
C PHE A 178 -3.79 7.50 15.84
N TYR A 179 -4.09 6.22 15.81
CA TYR A 179 -4.23 5.42 14.59
C TYR A 179 -5.43 4.47 14.67
N SER A 180 -5.77 3.93 13.53
CA SER A 180 -6.66 2.79 13.36
C SER A 180 -6.12 1.87 12.28
N VAL A 181 -6.35 0.56 12.43
CA VAL A 181 -5.88 -0.48 11.50
C VAL A 181 -7.09 -1.17 10.87
N TYR A 182 -7.02 -1.38 9.56
CA TYR A 182 -8.01 -2.12 8.76
C TYR A 182 -7.29 -3.10 7.86
N VAL A 183 -7.74 -4.35 7.81
CA VAL A 183 -7.10 -5.41 7.02
C VAL A 183 -8.12 -6.05 6.10
N HIS A 184 -7.84 -6.05 4.81
CA HIS A 184 -8.58 -6.81 3.80
C HIS A 184 -7.72 -8.00 3.37
N ASN A 185 -8.21 -9.23 3.65
CA ASN A 185 -7.57 -10.49 3.25
C ASN A 185 -8.41 -11.20 2.20
N LEU A 186 -7.90 -12.31 1.67
CA LEU A 186 -8.74 -13.27 0.97
C LEU A 186 -9.79 -13.84 1.94
N PRO A 187 -11.06 -14.04 1.51
CA PRO A 187 -12.15 -14.51 2.38
C PRO A 187 -11.86 -15.85 3.07
N ASN A 188 -11.13 -16.74 2.40
CA ASN A 188 -10.78 -18.07 2.90
C ASN A 188 -9.61 -18.10 3.89
N TYR A 189 -9.02 -16.95 4.20
CA TYR A 189 -7.93 -16.87 5.16
C TYR A 189 -8.47 -16.86 6.60
N ASN A 190 -8.34 -18.00 7.31
CA ASN A 190 -8.97 -18.25 8.61
C ASN A 190 -8.02 -18.12 9.82
N HIS A 191 -6.85 -17.54 9.66
CA HIS A 191 -5.94 -17.31 10.78
C HIS A 191 -6.47 -16.20 11.71
N THR A 192 -6.33 -16.39 13.02
CA THR A 192 -6.64 -15.37 14.04
C THR A 192 -5.35 -14.77 14.55
N ASP A 193 -5.23 -13.45 14.50
CA ASP A 193 -4.07 -12.74 15.04
C ASP A 193 -4.06 -12.84 16.58
N PRO A 194 -2.89 -12.86 17.25
CA PRO A 194 -2.79 -12.89 18.72
C PRO A 194 -3.62 -11.78 19.38
N LEU A 195 -4.13 -12.04 20.60
CA LEU A 195 -5.02 -11.10 21.30
C LEU A 195 -4.37 -9.75 21.62
N ASP A 196 -3.06 -9.75 21.84
CA ASP A 196 -2.24 -8.58 22.11
C ASP A 196 -1.74 -7.88 20.85
N SER A 197 -1.98 -8.45 19.67
CA SER A 197 -1.59 -7.84 18.40
C SER A 197 -2.47 -6.65 18.05
N VAL A 198 -1.86 -5.60 17.51
CA VAL A 198 -2.58 -4.44 16.94
C VAL A 198 -3.48 -4.80 15.74
N PHE A 199 -3.27 -5.99 15.16
CA PHE A 199 -4.05 -6.54 14.05
C PHE A 199 -5.23 -7.39 14.52
N HIS A 200 -5.30 -7.72 15.83
CA HIS A 200 -6.38 -8.54 16.36
C HIS A 200 -7.75 -7.89 16.15
N GLY A 201 -8.68 -8.61 15.54
CA GLY A 201 -10.03 -8.12 15.27
C GLY A 201 -10.11 -6.98 14.23
N ARG A 202 -9.06 -6.72 13.45
CA ARG A 202 -8.98 -5.62 12.48
C ARG A 202 -9.31 -6.01 11.03
N ARG A 203 -9.73 -7.25 10.82
CA ARG A 203 -10.18 -7.71 9.50
C ARG A 203 -11.57 -7.19 9.21
N ILE A 204 -11.68 -6.48 8.08
CA ILE A 204 -12.97 -6.05 7.55
C ILE A 204 -13.64 -7.21 6.80
N PRO A 205 -14.96 -7.16 6.60
CA PRO A 205 -15.63 -8.06 5.65
C PRO A 205 -14.99 -7.96 4.28
N SER A 206 -14.37 -9.05 3.80
CA SER A 206 -13.52 -9.07 2.61
C SER A 206 -14.15 -9.93 1.51
N LYS A 207 -13.77 -9.65 0.26
CA LYS A 207 -14.17 -10.40 -0.94
C LYS A 207 -12.95 -10.85 -1.72
N ASP A 208 -13.14 -11.77 -2.66
CA ASP A 208 -12.06 -12.21 -3.54
C ASP A 208 -11.51 -11.08 -4.40
N VAL A 209 -10.19 -11.08 -4.54
CA VAL A 209 -9.45 -10.05 -5.27
C VAL A 209 -8.52 -10.71 -6.28
N GLY A 210 -8.67 -10.36 -7.55
CA GLY A 210 -7.74 -10.73 -8.62
C GLY A 210 -6.76 -9.60 -8.92
N TRP A 211 -5.48 -9.93 -9.03
CA TRP A 211 -4.45 -8.97 -9.39
C TRP A 211 -4.71 -8.35 -10.77
N GLY A 212 -4.64 -7.02 -10.85
CA GLY A 212 -4.90 -6.25 -12.08
C GLY A 212 -6.38 -6.19 -12.49
N LEU A 213 -7.30 -6.80 -11.72
CA LEU A 213 -8.74 -6.79 -11.99
C LEU A 213 -9.44 -5.64 -11.23
N PRO A 214 -10.66 -5.25 -11.65
CA PRO A 214 -11.47 -4.24 -10.96
C PRO A 214 -11.75 -4.56 -9.48
N SER A 215 -11.76 -5.86 -9.10
CA SER A 215 -11.90 -6.29 -7.71
C SER A 215 -10.79 -5.77 -6.77
N MET A 216 -9.60 -5.40 -7.31
CA MET A 216 -8.56 -4.73 -6.55
C MET A 216 -9.04 -3.34 -6.11
N ILE A 217 -9.60 -2.56 -7.04
CA ILE A 217 -10.17 -1.23 -6.74
C ILE A 217 -11.35 -1.35 -5.76
N GLU A 218 -12.17 -2.39 -5.91
CA GLU A 218 -13.28 -2.66 -4.97
C GLU A 218 -12.78 -2.91 -3.56
N ALA A 219 -11.70 -3.68 -3.40
CA ALA A 219 -11.08 -3.93 -2.11
C ALA A 219 -10.49 -2.64 -1.48
N GLU A 220 -9.82 -1.80 -2.28
CA GLU A 220 -9.32 -0.50 -1.85
C GLU A 220 -10.46 0.42 -1.39
N ARG A 221 -11.53 0.52 -2.19
CA ARG A 221 -12.72 1.32 -1.83
C ARG A 221 -13.42 0.77 -0.58
N ARG A 222 -13.45 -0.55 -0.38
CA ARG A 222 -14.01 -1.21 0.80
C ARG A 222 -13.20 -0.89 2.05
N LEU A 223 -11.86 -0.89 1.96
CA LEU A 223 -10.95 -0.47 3.03
C LEU A 223 -11.19 0.99 3.40
N VAL A 224 -11.21 1.89 2.42
CA VAL A 224 -11.48 3.32 2.63
C VAL A 224 -12.86 3.54 3.26
N ALA A 225 -13.90 2.83 2.80
CA ALA A 225 -15.26 2.96 3.33
C ALA A 225 -15.35 2.52 4.79
N ASN A 226 -14.75 1.37 5.15
CA ASN A 226 -14.68 0.92 6.55
C ASN A 226 -13.96 1.95 7.43
N ALA A 227 -12.83 2.47 6.96
CA ALA A 227 -12.06 3.46 7.71
C ALA A 227 -12.80 4.80 7.85
N LEU A 228 -13.64 5.20 6.90
CA LEU A 228 -14.46 6.40 6.96
C LEU A 228 -15.55 6.36 8.03
N LEU A 229 -16.00 5.17 8.46
CA LEU A 229 -17.00 5.02 9.53
C LEU A 229 -16.47 5.53 10.88
N ASP A 230 -15.17 5.53 11.12
CA ASP A 230 -14.57 6.25 12.25
C ASP A 230 -14.35 7.73 11.86
N SER A 231 -15.13 8.60 12.49
CA SER A 231 -15.05 10.06 12.25
C SER A 231 -13.72 10.68 12.65
N ALA A 232 -12.94 10.01 13.52
CA ALA A 232 -11.63 10.47 13.93
C ALA A 232 -10.53 10.22 12.86
N ASN A 233 -10.76 9.37 11.87
CA ASN A 233 -9.80 9.13 10.80
C ASN A 233 -9.76 10.32 9.82
N HIS A 234 -8.63 10.99 9.75
CA HIS A 234 -8.39 12.16 8.90
C HIS A 234 -7.54 11.84 7.66
N ARG A 235 -6.65 10.86 7.77
CA ARG A 235 -5.72 10.45 6.73
C ARG A 235 -5.83 8.93 6.52
N PHE A 236 -5.70 8.47 5.28
CA PHE A 236 -5.98 7.10 4.84
C PHE A 236 -4.82 6.60 4.00
N VAL A 237 -4.07 5.63 4.51
CA VAL A 237 -2.84 5.10 3.89
C VAL A 237 -3.08 3.67 3.43
N LEU A 238 -2.86 3.38 2.14
CA LEU A 238 -2.90 2.01 1.61
C LEU A 238 -1.52 1.35 1.69
N LEU A 239 -1.48 0.16 2.28
CA LEU A 239 -0.29 -0.64 2.49
C LEU A 239 -0.54 -2.10 2.08
N SER A 240 0.53 -2.88 1.93
CA SER A 240 0.47 -4.33 1.75
C SER A 240 1.23 -5.08 2.84
N GLU A 241 1.14 -6.40 2.82
CA GLU A 241 1.88 -7.31 3.69
C GLU A 241 3.41 -7.19 3.58
N SER A 242 3.90 -6.63 2.46
CA SER A 242 5.32 -6.44 2.18
C SER A 242 5.82 -5.00 2.34
N CYS A 243 4.99 -4.12 2.89
CA CYS A 243 5.36 -2.76 3.23
C CYS A 243 6.00 -2.66 4.61
N ILE A 244 6.94 -1.71 4.76
CA ILE A 244 7.53 -1.32 6.04
C ILE A 244 7.41 0.19 6.26
N PRO A 245 7.34 0.67 7.50
CA PRO A 245 7.54 2.08 7.80
C PRO A 245 9.04 2.42 7.69
N LEU A 246 9.36 3.63 7.25
CA LEU A 246 10.75 4.12 7.17
C LEU A 246 11.14 5.03 8.33
N PHE A 247 10.18 5.56 9.07
CA PHE A 247 10.35 6.49 10.18
C PHE A 247 9.49 6.03 11.35
N ASN A 248 9.74 6.56 12.56
CA ASN A 248 8.90 6.32 13.71
C ASN A 248 7.47 6.87 13.53
N PHE A 249 6.56 6.39 14.36
CA PHE A 249 5.14 6.74 14.29
C PHE A 249 4.92 8.26 14.38
N THR A 250 5.54 8.93 15.32
CA THR A 250 5.37 10.38 15.53
C THR A 250 5.75 11.19 14.28
N THR A 251 6.84 10.81 13.60
CA THR A 251 7.27 11.45 12.35
C THR A 251 6.23 11.22 11.24
N VAL A 252 5.79 9.97 11.03
CA VAL A 252 4.79 9.64 10.01
C VAL A 252 3.46 10.33 10.31
N TYR A 253 2.98 10.26 11.54
CA TYR A 253 1.74 10.89 11.98
C TYR A 253 1.74 12.41 11.73
N ASN A 254 2.77 13.10 12.21
CA ASN A 254 2.88 14.55 12.04
C ASN A 254 3.01 14.95 10.56
N TYR A 255 3.77 14.17 9.77
CA TYR A 255 3.90 14.40 8.35
C TYR A 255 2.55 14.32 7.64
N LEU A 256 1.76 13.31 7.94
CA LEU A 256 0.45 13.11 7.31
C LEU A 256 -0.57 14.16 7.76
N LEU A 257 -0.72 14.40 9.06
CA LEU A 257 -1.73 15.33 9.56
C LEU A 257 -1.45 16.79 9.22
N ASN A 258 -0.19 17.19 9.12
CA ASN A 258 0.21 18.56 8.76
C ASN A 258 0.31 18.79 7.25
N SER A 259 0.09 17.75 6.42
CA SER A 259 0.14 17.90 4.97
C SER A 259 -1.09 18.65 4.44
N ALA A 260 -0.86 19.67 3.63
CA ALA A 260 -1.90 20.38 2.89
C ALA A 260 -2.42 19.57 1.68
N HIS A 261 -1.70 18.51 1.28
CA HIS A 261 -1.97 17.73 0.08
C HIS A 261 -2.19 16.25 0.39
N THR A 262 -2.87 15.57 -0.53
CA THR A 262 -2.91 14.12 -0.67
C THR A 262 -1.67 13.63 -1.44
N PHE A 263 -1.40 12.33 -1.39
CA PHE A 263 -0.26 11.70 -2.06
C PHE A 263 -0.76 10.57 -2.96
N VAL A 264 -1.26 10.96 -4.11
CA VAL A 264 -1.64 10.08 -5.22
C VAL A 264 -0.72 10.40 -6.38
N GLU A 265 0.10 9.43 -6.79
CA GLU A 265 0.92 9.60 -7.96
C GLU A 265 0.04 9.57 -9.20
N LEU A 266 0.20 10.56 -10.09
CA LEU A 266 -0.54 10.62 -11.34
C LEU A 266 0.29 11.30 -12.42
N TYR A 267 0.36 10.66 -13.58
CA TYR A 267 1.04 11.19 -14.76
C TYR A 267 0.42 10.61 -16.04
N ASP A 268 0.64 11.33 -17.11
CA ASP A 268 0.29 10.88 -18.47
C ASP A 268 1.48 10.12 -19.05
N LEU A 269 1.30 8.83 -19.29
CA LEU A 269 2.34 7.97 -19.82
C LEU A 269 1.95 7.50 -21.23
N PRO A 270 2.60 7.99 -22.30
CA PRO A 270 2.50 7.40 -23.63
C PRO A 270 3.00 5.95 -23.65
N GLY A 271 2.49 5.15 -24.57
CA GLY A 271 2.95 3.77 -24.77
C GLY A 271 2.11 2.70 -24.05
N PRO A 272 2.55 1.41 -24.16
CA PRO A 272 1.72 0.24 -23.82
C PRO A 272 1.30 0.16 -22.38
N VAL A 273 2.16 0.57 -21.44
CA VAL A 273 1.92 0.46 -19.98
C VAL A 273 1.16 1.65 -19.37
N GLY A 274 0.91 2.69 -20.17
CA GLY A 274 0.13 3.86 -19.80
C GLY A 274 -1.12 4.00 -20.65
N ARG A 275 -1.10 4.88 -21.67
CA ARG A 275 -2.24 5.10 -22.58
C ARG A 275 -2.69 3.85 -23.32
N GLY A 276 -1.79 2.90 -23.59
CA GLY A 276 -2.10 1.62 -24.25
C GLY A 276 -2.99 0.69 -23.41
N ARG A 277 -3.15 0.96 -22.09
CA ARG A 277 -4.08 0.24 -21.22
C ARG A 277 -5.49 0.82 -21.21
N TYR A 278 -5.70 1.97 -21.85
CA TYR A 278 -7.01 2.61 -21.94
C TYR A 278 -7.96 1.81 -22.85
N SER A 279 -9.19 1.60 -22.37
CA SER A 279 -10.25 0.99 -23.18
C SER A 279 -11.14 2.07 -23.80
N PRO A 280 -11.29 2.13 -25.15
CA PRO A 280 -12.20 3.07 -25.82
C PRO A 280 -13.66 2.95 -25.38
N ARG A 281 -14.06 1.79 -24.82
CA ARG A 281 -15.40 1.54 -24.27
C ARG A 281 -15.70 2.36 -23.01
N MET A 282 -14.70 3.01 -22.40
CA MET A 282 -14.89 3.92 -21.27
C MET A 282 -15.53 5.25 -21.67
N ARG A 283 -15.53 5.59 -22.97
CA ARG A 283 -16.27 6.77 -23.47
C ARG A 283 -17.78 6.60 -23.31
N PRO A 284 -18.53 7.69 -23.10
CA PRO A 284 -18.09 9.09 -23.00
C PRO A 284 -17.63 9.49 -21.60
N LYS A 285 -17.62 8.60 -20.61
CA LYS A 285 -17.29 8.92 -19.20
C LYS A 285 -15.84 9.33 -19.00
N ILE A 286 -14.91 8.60 -19.64
CA ILE A 286 -13.47 8.85 -19.53
C ILE A 286 -12.92 8.89 -20.96
N TRP A 287 -12.24 10.00 -21.30
CA TRP A 287 -11.58 10.20 -22.56
C TRP A 287 -10.07 9.85 -22.46
N PRO A 288 -9.39 9.48 -23.56
CA PRO A 288 -7.95 9.18 -23.54
C PRO A 288 -7.10 10.32 -22.95
N ALA A 289 -7.49 11.57 -23.19
CA ALA A 289 -6.82 12.75 -22.64
C ALA A 289 -6.94 12.88 -21.11
N GLN A 290 -7.91 12.19 -20.51
CA GLN A 290 -8.16 12.17 -19.06
C GLN A 290 -7.47 10.98 -18.38
N TRP A 291 -7.07 9.96 -19.15
CA TRP A 291 -6.46 8.74 -18.65
C TRP A 291 -5.11 9.02 -17.99
N ARG A 292 -4.92 8.55 -16.76
CA ARG A 292 -3.69 8.74 -16.00
C ARG A 292 -3.19 7.41 -15.47
N LYS A 293 -1.88 7.31 -15.31
CA LYS A 293 -1.19 6.23 -14.60
C LYS A 293 -0.60 6.77 -13.30
N GLY A 294 -0.44 5.90 -12.32
CA GLY A 294 0.25 6.17 -11.06
C GLY A 294 0.57 4.91 -10.29
N SER A 295 0.99 5.07 -9.06
CA SER A 295 1.19 3.99 -8.10
C SER A 295 -0.14 3.55 -7.53
N GLN A 296 -0.31 2.24 -7.27
CA GLN A 296 -1.40 1.72 -6.45
C GLN A 296 -1.37 2.29 -5.02
N TRP A 297 -0.18 2.55 -4.50
CA TRP A 297 0.05 2.93 -3.09
C TRP A 297 -0.21 4.41 -2.91
N PHE A 298 -1.34 4.73 -2.33
CA PHE A 298 -1.80 6.09 -2.11
C PHE A 298 -1.89 6.45 -0.63
N GLU A 299 -1.93 7.74 -0.41
CA GLU A 299 -2.40 8.35 0.81
C GLU A 299 -3.37 9.48 0.46
N MET A 300 -4.48 9.59 1.20
CA MET A 300 -5.49 10.61 0.95
C MET A 300 -6.06 11.22 2.22
N ASP A 301 -6.53 12.47 2.10
CA ASP A 301 -7.30 13.13 3.15
C ASP A 301 -8.76 12.62 3.17
N ARG A 302 -9.48 12.94 4.25
CA ARG A 302 -10.88 12.53 4.41
C ARG A 302 -11.78 13.04 3.28
N LYS A 303 -11.50 14.22 2.75
CA LYS A 303 -12.30 14.81 1.67
C LYS A 303 -12.22 13.97 0.40
N LEU A 304 -11.01 13.62 -0.03
CA LEU A 304 -10.81 12.75 -1.19
C LEU A 304 -11.36 11.35 -0.93
N ALA A 305 -11.17 10.80 0.28
CA ALA A 305 -11.68 9.48 0.66
C ALA A 305 -13.20 9.37 0.50
N VAL A 306 -13.95 10.39 0.95
CA VAL A 306 -15.42 10.45 0.77
C VAL A 306 -15.79 10.54 -0.71
N GLU A 307 -15.09 11.31 -1.52
CA GLU A 307 -15.37 11.40 -2.96
C GLU A 307 -15.11 10.06 -3.67
N VAL A 308 -14.03 9.35 -3.31
CA VAL A 308 -13.69 8.03 -3.89
C VAL A 308 -14.77 6.99 -3.58
N VAL A 309 -15.26 6.92 -2.33
CA VAL A 309 -16.32 5.95 -1.99
C VAL A 309 -17.68 6.36 -2.56
N SER A 310 -17.91 7.65 -2.78
CA SER A 310 -19.14 8.20 -3.37
C SER A 310 -19.18 8.08 -4.89
N ASP A 311 -18.07 7.71 -5.54
CA ASP A 311 -17.98 7.67 -7.01
C ASP A 311 -18.93 6.63 -7.60
N ARG A 312 -19.93 7.12 -8.32
CA ARG A 312 -20.90 6.36 -9.11
C ARG A 312 -20.79 6.67 -10.60
N ALA A 313 -19.85 7.54 -11.00
CA ALA A 313 -19.71 7.99 -12.35
C ALA A 313 -18.54 7.30 -13.10
N TYR A 314 -17.36 7.27 -12.50
CA TYR A 314 -16.12 6.79 -13.13
C TYR A 314 -15.82 5.34 -12.77
N PHE A 315 -15.96 4.94 -11.52
CA PHE A 315 -15.73 3.57 -11.08
C PHE A 315 -16.53 2.53 -11.88
N PRO A 316 -17.84 2.71 -12.19
CA PRO A 316 -18.56 1.76 -13.03
C PRO A 316 -18.00 1.59 -14.45
N ALA A 317 -17.30 2.60 -14.99
CA ALA A 317 -16.61 2.46 -16.27
C ALA A 317 -15.37 1.57 -16.14
N PHE A 318 -14.61 1.71 -15.05
CA PHE A 318 -13.50 0.80 -14.73
C PHE A 318 -14.00 -0.62 -14.48
N GLN A 319 -15.04 -0.78 -13.67
CA GLN A 319 -15.61 -2.09 -13.34
C GLN A 319 -16.03 -2.87 -14.60
N ARG A 320 -16.63 -2.19 -15.57
CA ARG A 320 -17.11 -2.82 -16.82
C ARG A 320 -16.06 -3.01 -17.88
N HIS A 321 -15.08 -2.12 -17.97
CA HIS A 321 -14.21 -2.01 -19.16
C HIS A 321 -12.71 -2.10 -18.85
N CYS A 322 -12.30 -2.15 -17.58
CA CYS A 322 -10.91 -2.33 -17.17
C CYS A 322 -10.63 -3.81 -16.93
N THR A 323 -10.49 -4.59 -17.98
CA THR A 323 -10.23 -6.04 -17.93
C THR A 323 -8.89 -6.36 -18.59
N GLY A 324 -8.34 -7.54 -18.29
CA GLY A 324 -7.08 -8.02 -18.86
C GLY A 324 -5.88 -7.15 -18.46
N ILE A 325 -5.26 -6.53 -19.45
CA ILE A 325 -4.03 -5.73 -19.29
C ILE A 325 -4.25 -4.32 -18.72
N CYS A 326 -5.46 -4.00 -18.28
CA CYS A 326 -5.80 -2.65 -17.83
C CYS A 326 -5.12 -2.25 -16.52
N TYR A 327 -4.99 -3.17 -15.55
CA TYR A 327 -4.43 -2.91 -14.21
C TYR A 327 -5.06 -1.66 -13.58
N GLY A 328 -6.34 -1.79 -13.22
CA GLY A 328 -7.17 -0.67 -12.78
C GLY A 328 -6.71 0.04 -11.52
N ASP A 329 -6.04 -0.67 -10.62
CA ASP A 329 -5.39 -0.19 -9.41
C ASP A 329 -4.32 0.89 -9.68
N GLU A 330 -3.67 0.84 -10.85
CA GLU A 330 -2.68 1.86 -11.27
C GLU A 330 -3.31 3.01 -12.08
N HIS A 331 -4.60 2.93 -12.43
CA HIS A 331 -5.24 3.89 -13.34
C HIS A 331 -6.50 4.56 -12.78
N TYR A 332 -7.27 3.87 -11.94
CA TYR A 332 -8.54 4.40 -11.43
C TYR A 332 -8.33 5.67 -10.60
N LEU A 333 -7.61 5.56 -9.50
CA LEU A 333 -7.43 6.69 -8.59
C LEU A 333 -6.67 7.86 -9.23
N PRO A 334 -5.57 7.65 -9.99
CA PRO A 334 -4.92 8.71 -10.76
C PRO A 334 -5.87 9.43 -11.72
N THR A 335 -6.68 8.68 -12.49
CA THR A 335 -7.66 9.25 -13.43
C THR A 335 -8.75 10.00 -12.66
N PHE A 336 -9.28 9.44 -11.58
CA PHE A 336 -10.32 10.06 -10.75
C PHE A 336 -9.85 11.39 -10.17
N VAL A 337 -8.67 11.45 -9.58
CA VAL A 337 -8.07 12.69 -9.03
C VAL A 337 -7.91 13.76 -10.11
N HIS A 338 -7.52 13.34 -11.33
CA HIS A 338 -7.36 14.24 -12.46
C HIS A 338 -8.70 14.83 -12.92
N VAL A 339 -9.71 13.98 -13.18
CA VAL A 339 -10.99 14.42 -13.76
C VAL A 339 -11.88 15.18 -12.77
N THR A 340 -11.75 14.93 -11.48
CA THR A 340 -12.52 15.60 -10.41
C THR A 340 -11.89 16.90 -9.92
N GLY A 341 -10.72 17.28 -10.45
CA GLY A 341 -10.02 18.50 -10.08
C GLY A 341 -9.30 18.48 -8.73
N PHE A 342 -9.22 17.31 -8.09
CA PHE A 342 -8.42 17.15 -6.85
C PHE A 342 -6.91 17.29 -7.09
N GLY A 343 -6.43 17.25 -8.33
CA GLY A 343 -5.03 17.44 -8.69
C GLY A 343 -4.37 18.67 -8.07
N ARG A 344 -5.13 19.76 -7.86
CA ARG A 344 -4.63 21.00 -7.20
C ARG A 344 -4.32 20.81 -5.71
N ARG A 345 -4.87 19.79 -5.07
CA ARG A 345 -4.64 19.41 -3.66
C ARG A 345 -3.86 18.10 -3.53
N ASN A 346 -3.19 17.71 -4.59
CA ASN A 346 -2.42 16.49 -4.66
C ASN A 346 -0.93 16.79 -4.88
N SER A 347 -0.07 16.09 -4.18
CA SER A 347 1.38 16.23 -4.26
C SER A 347 1.97 15.55 -5.49
N ASN A 348 1.15 14.84 -6.25
CA ASN A 348 1.51 14.09 -7.46
C ASN A 348 2.69 13.11 -7.30
N ARG A 349 2.75 12.46 -6.16
CA ARG A 349 3.70 11.38 -5.84
C ARG A 349 3.11 10.42 -4.82
N THR A 350 3.68 9.23 -4.73
CA THR A 350 3.39 8.28 -3.65
C THR A 350 4.27 8.55 -2.43
N LEU A 351 3.85 8.07 -1.24
CA LEU A 351 4.65 8.01 -0.02
C LEU A 351 5.33 6.64 0.18
N THR A 352 5.13 5.72 -0.74
CA THR A 352 5.70 4.36 -0.67
C THR A 352 6.81 4.21 -1.68
N TRP A 353 8.03 4.10 -1.22
CA TRP A 353 9.21 3.87 -2.05
C TRP A 353 9.18 2.47 -2.66
N THR A 354 9.50 2.37 -3.95
CA THR A 354 9.58 1.11 -4.71
C THR A 354 10.76 1.14 -5.67
N ASP A 355 11.47 0.02 -5.81
CA ASP A 355 12.56 -0.11 -6.76
C ASP A 355 12.10 -0.79 -8.06
N TRP A 356 12.09 -0.03 -9.13
CA TRP A 356 11.78 -0.49 -10.49
C TRP A 356 13.02 -0.61 -11.39
N SER A 357 14.23 -0.53 -10.82
CA SER A 357 15.49 -0.53 -11.60
C SER A 357 15.68 -1.80 -12.44
N ARG A 358 15.13 -2.93 -11.98
CA ARG A 358 15.20 -4.22 -12.69
C ARG A 358 14.16 -4.36 -13.81
N GLY A 359 13.20 -3.43 -13.90
CA GLY A 359 12.07 -3.56 -14.83
C GLY A 359 11.16 -4.73 -14.51
N GLY A 360 10.24 -5.06 -15.45
CA GLY A 360 9.31 -6.17 -15.30
C GLY A 360 7.96 -5.79 -14.68
N PRO A 361 7.09 -6.78 -14.37
CA PRO A 361 5.73 -6.53 -13.88
C PRO A 361 5.65 -6.23 -12.39
N HIS A 362 6.73 -6.43 -11.63
CA HIS A 362 6.80 -6.20 -10.20
C HIS A 362 8.07 -5.45 -9.82
N PRO A 363 8.04 -4.60 -8.77
CA PRO A 363 9.24 -3.98 -8.23
C PRO A 363 10.16 -5.03 -7.60
N SER A 364 11.43 -4.68 -7.41
CA SER A 364 12.41 -5.51 -6.69
C SER A 364 11.93 -5.85 -5.30
N SER A 365 12.22 -7.07 -4.83
CA SER A 365 12.00 -7.48 -3.44
C SER A 365 13.32 -7.57 -2.68
N PHE A 366 13.26 -7.30 -1.38
CA PHE A 366 14.39 -7.27 -0.45
C PHE A 366 14.23 -8.37 0.59
N SER A 367 15.19 -9.28 0.62
CA SER A 367 15.31 -10.36 1.60
C SER A 367 16.10 -9.88 2.83
N GLY A 368 16.22 -10.71 3.85
CA GLY A 368 16.96 -10.38 5.07
C GLY A 368 18.44 -10.02 4.85
N LYS A 369 19.08 -10.58 3.82
CA LYS A 369 20.47 -10.25 3.45
C LYS A 369 20.62 -8.89 2.78
N ASP A 370 19.55 -8.37 2.18
CA ASP A 370 19.55 -7.10 1.46
C ASP A 370 19.32 -5.92 2.41
N VAL A 371 18.75 -6.18 3.60
CA VAL A 371 18.44 -5.14 4.60
C VAL A 371 19.72 -4.66 5.28
N THR A 372 20.20 -3.51 4.85
CA THR A 372 21.36 -2.82 5.42
C THR A 372 20.98 -1.40 5.85
N PRO A 373 21.70 -0.78 6.84
CA PRO A 373 21.49 0.62 7.18
C PRO A 373 21.58 1.54 5.97
N ARG A 374 22.56 1.34 5.09
CA ARG A 374 22.75 2.12 3.86
C ARG A 374 21.54 2.05 2.92
N LEU A 375 20.93 0.86 2.75
CA LEU A 375 19.73 0.68 1.93
C LEU A 375 18.57 1.50 2.51
N LEU A 376 18.31 1.35 3.80
CA LEU A 376 17.20 2.02 4.48
C LEU A 376 17.39 3.55 4.52
N GLU A 377 18.60 4.03 4.78
CA GLU A 377 18.94 5.46 4.72
C GLU A 377 18.79 6.02 3.31
N GLY A 378 19.17 5.26 2.28
CA GLY A 378 18.96 5.63 0.88
C GLY A 378 17.48 5.78 0.54
N MET A 379 16.60 4.90 1.04
CA MET A 379 15.14 5.01 0.87
C MET A 379 14.56 6.23 1.61
N ARG A 380 15.12 6.58 2.77
CA ARG A 380 14.66 7.72 3.60
C ARG A 380 15.09 9.07 3.05
N ASN A 381 16.34 9.19 2.62
CA ASN A 381 16.99 10.48 2.38
C ASN A 381 17.54 10.64 0.95
N GLY A 382 17.49 9.58 0.13
CA GLY A 382 18.09 9.54 -1.20
C GLY A 382 17.35 10.35 -2.28
N THR A 383 16.20 10.96 -1.93
CA THR A 383 15.35 11.69 -2.88
C THR A 383 15.01 13.06 -2.32
N ARG A 384 14.87 14.06 -3.20
CA ARG A 384 14.34 15.39 -2.86
C ARG A 384 12.95 15.57 -3.45
N CYS A 385 12.07 16.21 -2.70
CA CYS A 385 10.69 16.48 -3.11
C CYS A 385 10.14 17.74 -2.43
N VAL A 386 8.94 18.15 -2.84
CA VAL A 386 8.26 19.30 -2.21
C VAL A 386 7.22 18.79 -1.22
N TYR A 387 7.23 19.37 -0.02
CA TYR A 387 6.23 19.17 1.02
C TYR A 387 5.73 20.53 1.53
N ASN A 388 4.43 20.81 1.42
CA ASN A 388 3.82 22.09 1.78
C ASN A 388 4.56 23.32 1.21
N GLY A 389 5.00 23.23 -0.05
CA GLY A 389 5.70 24.30 -0.75
C GLY A 389 7.19 24.46 -0.42
N ARG A 390 7.77 23.57 0.41
CA ARG A 390 9.19 23.57 0.78
C ARG A 390 9.89 22.29 0.34
N GLU A 391 11.12 22.41 -0.07
CA GLU A 391 11.96 21.27 -0.40
C GLU A 391 12.31 20.47 0.85
N THR A 392 12.29 19.13 0.73
CA THR A 392 12.60 18.20 1.82
C THR A 392 13.23 16.91 1.29
N SER A 393 13.96 16.18 2.14
CA SER A 393 14.37 14.80 1.90
C SER A 393 13.38 13.76 2.44
N TYR A 394 12.37 14.16 3.19
CA TYR A 394 11.30 13.27 3.70
C TYR A 394 10.26 13.01 2.61
N CYS A 395 10.65 12.25 1.58
CA CYS A 395 9.80 12.00 0.43
C CYS A 395 8.95 10.75 0.57
N TYR A 396 9.49 9.72 1.21
CA TYR A 396 8.82 8.44 1.41
C TYR A 396 8.71 8.13 2.89
N MET A 397 7.50 7.79 3.34
CA MET A 397 7.21 7.37 4.70
C MET A 397 7.24 5.85 4.86
N PHE A 398 7.06 5.14 3.76
CA PHE A 398 7.00 3.69 3.67
C PHE A 398 7.87 3.19 2.54
N ALA A 399 8.19 1.89 2.55
CA ALA A 399 8.88 1.23 1.45
C ALA A 399 8.36 -0.20 1.23
N ARG A 400 8.54 -0.69 -0.01
CA ARG A 400 8.26 -2.07 -0.42
C ARG A 400 9.17 -2.46 -1.61
N LYS A 401 9.43 -3.73 -1.82
CA LYS A 401 8.75 -4.93 -1.37
C LYS A 401 9.69 -5.73 -0.47
N PHE A 402 9.35 -5.94 0.79
CA PHE A 402 10.16 -6.73 1.73
C PHE A 402 9.59 -8.14 1.88
N GLU A 403 10.46 -9.14 1.87
CA GLU A 403 10.11 -10.53 2.06
C GLU A 403 9.92 -10.87 3.55
N SER A 404 9.24 -11.96 3.86
CA SER A 404 9.03 -12.41 5.24
C SER A 404 10.34 -12.66 6.00
N ASN A 405 11.37 -13.19 5.30
CA ASN A 405 12.69 -13.43 5.88
C ASN A 405 13.48 -12.14 6.20
N ALA A 406 13.01 -10.98 5.76
CA ALA A 406 13.61 -9.70 6.09
C ALA A 406 13.31 -9.25 7.53
N LEU A 407 12.28 -9.82 8.20
CA LEU A 407 11.79 -9.38 9.50
C LEU A 407 12.90 -9.25 10.53
N GLY A 408 13.72 -10.29 10.73
CA GLY A 408 14.79 -10.28 11.73
C GLY A 408 15.84 -9.17 11.50
N SER A 409 16.17 -8.87 10.25
CA SER A 409 17.09 -7.78 9.90
C SER A 409 16.44 -6.42 10.08
N LEU A 410 15.16 -6.29 9.75
CA LEU A 410 14.38 -5.07 9.97
C LEU A 410 14.24 -4.73 11.46
N LEU A 411 13.91 -5.72 12.30
CA LEU A 411 13.81 -5.53 13.76
C LEU A 411 15.14 -5.06 14.38
N ARG A 412 16.28 -5.58 13.89
CA ARG A 412 17.61 -5.09 14.34
C ARG A 412 17.92 -3.68 13.85
N ALA A 413 17.42 -3.29 12.67
CA ALA A 413 17.66 -1.97 12.10
C ALA A 413 16.72 -0.89 12.68
N ALA A 414 15.51 -1.27 13.12
CA ALA A 414 14.46 -0.35 13.54
C ALA A 414 14.92 0.68 14.58
N PRO A 415 15.57 0.32 15.72
CA PRO A 415 15.96 1.32 16.71
C PRO A 415 17.00 2.32 16.22
N ARG A 416 17.90 1.90 15.33
CA ARG A 416 19.02 2.73 14.87
C ARG A 416 18.67 3.58 13.67
N VAL A 417 17.94 3.03 12.71
CA VAL A 417 17.66 3.68 11.42
C VAL A 417 16.27 4.27 11.40
N MET A 418 15.24 3.53 11.85
CA MET A 418 13.84 3.98 11.79
C MET A 418 13.41 4.72 13.06
N GLN A 419 14.16 4.58 14.18
CA GLN A 419 13.97 5.27 15.46
C GLN A 419 12.71 4.82 16.22
N PHE A 420 12.42 3.52 16.22
CA PHE A 420 11.37 2.90 17.04
C PHE A 420 11.71 1.46 17.44
#